data_576e05028125586baa2aa7c302b37158
#
_entry.id   576e05028125586baa2aa7c302b37158
#
_cell.length_a   1.000
_cell.length_b   1.000
_cell.length_c   1.000
_cell.angle_alpha   90.00
_cell.angle_beta   90.00
_cell.angle_gamma   90.00
#
_symmetry.space_group_name_H-M   'P 1'
#
loop_
_entity.id
_entity.type
_entity.pdbx_description
1 polymer ?
#
loop_
_entity_poly.entity_id
_entity_poly.type
_entity_poly.pdbx_seq_one_letter_code
_entity_poly.pdbx_strand_id
1 'polypeptide(L)'
;MRDLFVAFIVFGSLPFVLKRPFLGVLLMAWLGYMNPHRLCYGFVLSLPVVQIVAIATLIGMLLSKEAKRLVWSREITVLVIFIIWMGLTTTQALYYDLAETQYIKVLKIQTLTFMTLLMLTSRKKLDLFIWVVVLSLGFYGVKGGVFTILNGGVYRVQGPDGTFIGGNNEIALALVMTIPLMRYLQLHTPSRWIRLGLMAGMLLVALSAIGSQSRGALVALSITAGIFWMKGRNKVVTGILIAIAVGAIVSVMPESWYARMSTINTYQSDDSALGRINAWGMAWNMALDRFFGGGFQSFLAPTFLRYAPEPFRVHDSHSIYFQVLGHHGFVGLALFLSLLGLTWSKCNAVIRTAKEHAELAWARDLAAMIQVSFVGYMVGGAFLGLAYFDYPYHLIAVTVMLHALVHDAISQASKRNSFSAVGEAAHVRSPGSLGQAG
;
A
#
# COMPACT_ATOMS: atom_id res chain seq x y z
N MET A 1 26.35 10.74 13.21
CA MET A 1 26.15 9.29 13.44
C MET A 1 25.04 8.69 12.56
N ARG A 2 23.84 9.30 12.46
CA ARG A 2 22.76 8.77 11.60
C ARG A 2 23.16 8.66 10.14
N ASP A 3 23.83 9.69 9.59
CA ASP A 3 24.32 9.70 8.20
C ASP A 3 25.25 8.53 7.91
N LEU A 4 26.23 8.31 8.77
CA LEU A 4 27.20 7.20 8.62
C LEU A 4 26.51 5.83 8.70
N PHE A 5 25.51 5.69 9.58
CA PHE A 5 24.74 4.45 9.71
C PHE A 5 23.92 4.15 8.44
N VAL A 6 23.18 5.15 7.93
CA VAL A 6 22.38 4.99 6.70
C VAL A 6 23.29 4.77 5.50
N ALA A 7 24.38 5.55 5.37
CA ALA A 7 25.36 5.37 4.30
C ALA A 7 25.99 3.97 4.34
N PHE A 8 26.38 3.49 5.53
CA PHE A 8 26.95 2.15 5.70
C PHE A 8 25.98 1.06 5.25
N ILE A 9 24.71 1.13 5.66
CA ILE A 9 23.68 0.18 5.21
C ILE A 9 23.52 0.23 3.70
N VAL A 10 23.34 1.42 3.13
CA VAL A 10 23.10 1.59 1.70
C VAL A 10 24.30 1.12 0.88
N PHE A 11 25.46 1.72 1.08
CA PHE A 11 26.65 1.41 0.28
C PHE A 11 27.23 0.01 0.58
N GLY A 12 27.20 -0.43 1.84
CA GLY A 12 27.64 -1.77 2.22
C GLY A 12 26.74 -2.89 1.67
N SER A 13 25.48 -2.59 1.38
CA SER A 13 24.57 -3.59 0.77
C SER A 13 24.69 -3.68 -0.76
N LEU A 14 25.25 -2.67 -1.46
CA LEU A 14 25.30 -2.65 -2.94
C LEU A 14 25.95 -3.90 -3.57
N PRO A 15 27.08 -4.44 -3.08
CA PRO A 15 27.66 -5.69 -3.62
C PRO A 15 26.72 -6.88 -3.49
N PHE A 16 25.94 -6.93 -2.42
CA PHE A 16 24.94 -7.99 -2.20
C PHE A 16 23.70 -7.78 -3.09
N VAL A 17 23.29 -6.53 -3.33
CA VAL A 17 22.21 -6.18 -4.25
C VAL A 17 22.55 -6.61 -5.68
N LEU A 18 23.76 -6.39 -6.15
CA LEU A 18 24.22 -6.85 -7.48
C LEU A 18 24.15 -8.38 -7.63
N LYS A 19 24.45 -9.13 -6.57
CA LYS A 19 24.37 -10.60 -6.58
C LYS A 19 22.93 -11.12 -6.38
N ARG A 20 22.14 -10.45 -5.56
CA ARG A 20 20.78 -10.82 -5.17
C ARG A 20 19.86 -9.59 -5.26
N PRO A 21 19.35 -9.24 -6.44
CA PRO A 21 18.58 -8.03 -6.69
C PRO A 21 17.28 -7.94 -5.86
N PHE A 22 16.76 -9.05 -5.35
CA PHE A 22 15.66 -9.02 -4.39
C PHE A 22 16.00 -8.22 -3.10
N LEU A 23 17.26 -8.26 -2.63
CA LEU A 23 17.69 -7.42 -1.51
C LEU A 23 17.59 -5.92 -1.86
N GLY A 24 17.85 -5.56 -3.11
CA GLY A 24 17.66 -4.19 -3.59
C GLY A 24 16.20 -3.74 -3.56
N VAL A 25 15.27 -4.63 -3.93
CA VAL A 25 13.82 -4.35 -3.80
C VAL A 25 13.44 -4.11 -2.34
N LEU A 26 13.93 -4.93 -1.41
CA LEU A 26 13.69 -4.72 0.03
C LEU A 26 14.30 -3.41 0.54
N LEU A 27 15.52 -3.10 0.10
CA LEU A 27 16.22 -1.86 0.49
C LEU A 27 15.50 -0.62 -0.06
N MET A 28 15.04 -0.66 -1.31
CA MET A 28 14.24 0.42 -1.89
C MET A 28 12.89 0.60 -1.17
N ALA A 29 12.22 -0.49 -0.82
CA ALA A 29 10.99 -0.44 -0.01
C ALA A 29 11.26 0.19 1.37
N TRP A 30 12.35 -0.19 2.04
CA TRP A 30 12.76 0.43 3.30
C TRP A 30 13.07 1.92 3.14
N LEU A 31 13.82 2.30 2.11
CA LEU A 31 14.13 3.71 1.81
C LEU A 31 12.87 4.53 1.45
N GLY A 32 11.89 3.92 0.77
CA GLY A 32 10.64 4.59 0.37
C GLY A 32 9.65 4.75 1.52
N TYR A 33 9.45 3.71 2.35
CA TYR A 33 8.48 3.75 3.44
C TYR A 33 9.01 4.33 4.74
N MET A 34 10.24 3.98 5.13
CA MET A 34 10.85 4.51 6.36
C MET A 34 11.53 5.87 6.13
N ASN A 35 11.95 6.13 4.89
CA ASN A 35 12.67 7.36 4.54
C ASN A 35 13.83 7.71 5.49
N PRO A 36 14.73 6.77 5.85
CA PRO A 36 15.75 6.99 6.87
C PRO A 36 16.74 8.10 6.47
N HIS A 37 16.96 8.30 5.17
CA HIS A 37 17.78 9.39 4.62
C HIS A 37 17.19 10.77 4.92
N ARG A 38 15.85 10.90 5.04
CA ARG A 38 15.17 12.14 5.43
C ARG A 38 15.24 12.42 6.93
N LEU A 39 15.62 11.42 7.74
CA LEU A 39 15.86 11.57 9.18
C LEU A 39 17.33 11.92 9.49
N CYS A 40 18.18 12.07 8.47
CA CYS A 40 19.55 12.51 8.54
C CYS A 40 19.64 14.06 8.49
N TYR A 41 20.74 14.61 9.02
CA TYR A 41 20.96 16.06 9.04
C TYR A 41 22.22 16.48 8.26
N GLY A 42 22.96 15.53 7.69
CA GLY A 42 24.22 15.76 6.98
C GLY A 42 24.15 15.37 5.52
N PHE A 43 25.27 14.87 4.97
CA PHE A 43 25.47 14.64 3.56
C PHE A 43 24.49 13.63 2.94
N VAL A 44 23.98 12.66 3.69
CA VAL A 44 23.04 11.64 3.18
C VAL A 44 21.72 12.26 2.72
N LEU A 45 21.31 13.38 3.33
CA LEU A 45 20.07 14.07 2.97
C LEU A 45 20.07 14.56 1.50
N SER A 46 21.24 14.95 0.99
CA SER A 46 21.43 15.44 -0.39
C SER A 46 21.74 14.33 -1.39
N LEU A 47 22.08 13.13 -0.93
CA LEU A 47 22.42 12.02 -1.82
C LEU A 47 21.17 11.36 -2.42
N PRO A 48 21.18 11.01 -3.71
CA PRO A 48 20.09 10.30 -4.39
C PRO A 48 20.11 8.79 -4.05
N VAL A 49 20.11 8.44 -2.75
CA VAL A 49 20.33 7.05 -2.29
C VAL A 49 19.34 6.05 -2.89
N VAL A 50 18.08 6.45 -3.09
CA VAL A 50 17.06 5.59 -3.70
C VAL A 50 17.40 5.28 -5.15
N GLN A 51 17.86 6.29 -5.93
CA GLN A 51 18.27 6.10 -7.31
C GLN A 51 19.53 5.21 -7.41
N ILE A 52 20.50 5.39 -6.53
CA ILE A 52 21.71 4.54 -6.48
C ILE A 52 21.32 3.08 -6.28
N VAL A 53 20.46 2.80 -5.30
CA VAL A 53 19.99 1.42 -5.04
C VAL A 53 19.14 0.90 -6.21
N ALA A 54 18.30 1.73 -6.82
CA ALA A 54 17.49 1.35 -7.97
C ALA A 54 18.36 0.94 -9.17
N ILE A 55 19.39 1.72 -9.49
CA ILE A 55 20.35 1.42 -10.57
C ILE A 55 21.11 0.11 -10.26
N ALA A 56 21.63 -0.04 -9.04
CA ALA A 56 22.30 -1.27 -8.62
C ALA A 56 21.38 -2.49 -8.70
N THR A 57 20.10 -2.33 -8.33
CA THR A 57 19.10 -3.40 -8.43
C THR A 57 18.82 -3.77 -9.87
N LEU A 58 18.64 -2.79 -10.78
CA LEU A 58 18.46 -3.04 -12.21
C LEU A 58 19.66 -3.77 -12.82
N ILE A 59 20.88 -3.33 -12.53
CA ILE A 59 22.12 -4.00 -12.97
C ILE A 59 22.14 -5.44 -12.41
N GLY A 60 21.86 -5.61 -11.11
CA GLY A 60 21.77 -6.93 -10.48
C GLY A 60 20.72 -7.83 -11.13
N MET A 61 19.54 -7.28 -11.52
CA MET A 61 18.51 -8.02 -12.24
C MET A 61 18.98 -8.47 -13.63
N LEU A 62 19.81 -7.72 -14.30
CA LEU A 62 20.38 -8.10 -15.59
C LEU A 62 21.49 -9.15 -15.45
N LEU A 63 22.37 -9.00 -14.48
CA LEU A 63 23.58 -9.83 -14.33
C LEU A 63 23.36 -11.10 -13.51
N SER A 64 22.45 -11.09 -12.51
CA SER A 64 22.26 -12.23 -11.61
C SER A 64 21.37 -13.33 -12.20
N LYS A 65 21.62 -14.57 -11.78
CA LYS A 65 20.78 -15.74 -12.07
C LYS A 65 19.59 -15.88 -11.12
N GLU A 66 19.35 -14.89 -10.25
CA GLU A 66 18.20 -14.94 -9.34
C GLU A 66 16.90 -15.01 -10.15
N ALA A 67 15.98 -15.90 -9.73
CA ALA A 67 14.72 -16.11 -10.42
C ALA A 67 13.90 -14.82 -10.49
N LYS A 68 13.51 -14.45 -11.71
CA LYS A 68 12.63 -13.34 -12.06
C LYS A 68 11.42 -13.92 -12.77
N ARG A 69 10.24 -13.39 -12.51
CA ARG A 69 9.02 -13.85 -13.17
C ARG A 69 8.13 -12.67 -13.52
N LEU A 70 7.94 -12.42 -14.79
CA LEU A 70 6.94 -11.48 -15.25
C LEU A 70 5.59 -12.21 -15.34
N VAL A 71 4.67 -11.82 -14.46
CA VAL A 71 3.28 -12.29 -14.51
C VAL A 71 2.45 -11.21 -15.18
N TRP A 72 2.12 -11.42 -16.46
CA TRP A 72 1.23 -10.52 -17.17
C TRP A 72 -0.22 -10.80 -16.77
N SER A 73 -0.96 -9.78 -16.39
CA SER A 73 -2.34 -9.87 -15.92
C SER A 73 -3.13 -8.61 -16.27
N ARG A 74 -4.46 -8.67 -16.14
CA ARG A 74 -5.33 -7.52 -16.46
C ARG A 74 -4.95 -6.28 -15.65
N GLU A 75 -4.58 -6.44 -14.37
CA GLU A 75 -4.14 -5.34 -13.51
C GLU A 75 -2.87 -4.68 -14.03
N ILE A 76 -1.91 -5.49 -14.50
CA ILE A 76 -0.65 -4.99 -15.06
C ILE A 76 -0.92 -4.28 -16.40
N THR A 77 -1.81 -4.84 -17.24
CA THR A 77 -2.22 -4.19 -18.49
C THR A 77 -2.84 -2.82 -18.22
N VAL A 78 -3.80 -2.73 -17.28
CA VAL A 78 -4.45 -1.46 -16.93
C VAL A 78 -3.44 -0.49 -16.31
N LEU A 79 -2.51 -0.97 -15.47
CA LEU A 79 -1.46 -0.13 -14.90
C LEU A 79 -0.55 0.46 -15.99
N VAL A 80 -0.12 -0.35 -16.96
CA VAL A 80 0.69 0.12 -18.10
C VAL A 80 -0.08 1.16 -18.92
N ILE A 81 -1.35 0.89 -19.24
CA ILE A 81 -2.21 1.84 -19.96
C ILE A 81 -2.36 3.14 -19.16
N PHE A 82 -2.53 3.04 -17.84
CA PHE A 82 -2.64 4.22 -16.97
C PHE A 82 -1.35 5.05 -16.96
N ILE A 83 -0.17 4.41 -16.92
CA ILE A 83 1.13 5.10 -17.01
C ILE A 83 1.28 5.80 -18.35
N ILE A 84 0.92 5.14 -19.45
CA ILE A 84 0.95 5.75 -20.81
C ILE A 84 -0.03 6.92 -20.86
N TRP A 85 -1.25 6.77 -20.33
CA TRP A 85 -2.26 7.82 -20.27
C TRP A 85 -1.75 9.03 -19.47
N MET A 86 -1.12 8.82 -18.31
CA MET A 86 -0.47 9.89 -17.54
C MET A 86 0.60 10.61 -18.34
N GLY A 87 1.38 9.90 -19.16
CA GLY A 87 2.34 10.50 -20.09
C GLY A 87 1.66 11.38 -21.15
N LEU A 88 0.59 10.87 -21.79
CA LEU A 88 -0.17 11.65 -22.78
C LEU A 88 -0.80 12.90 -22.18
N THR A 89 -1.40 12.79 -20.98
CA THR A 89 -1.99 13.97 -20.31
C THR A 89 -0.93 14.97 -19.85
N THR A 90 0.30 14.52 -19.59
CA THR A 90 1.43 15.40 -19.27
C THR A 90 1.83 16.25 -20.48
N THR A 91 1.84 15.69 -21.70
CA THR A 91 2.13 16.49 -22.93
C THR A 91 1.08 17.55 -23.22
N GLN A 92 -0.13 17.41 -22.67
CA GLN A 92 -1.25 18.33 -22.83
C GLN A 92 -1.54 19.16 -21.57
N ALA A 93 -0.59 19.13 -20.60
CA ALA A 93 -0.76 19.76 -19.30
C ALA A 93 -0.84 21.29 -19.39
N LEU A 94 -1.62 21.89 -18.50
CA LEU A 94 -1.70 23.36 -18.36
C LEU A 94 -0.37 23.97 -17.92
N TYR A 95 0.40 23.22 -17.11
CA TYR A 95 1.70 23.64 -16.56
C TYR A 95 2.72 22.53 -16.84
N TYR A 96 3.24 22.48 -18.06
CA TYR A 96 4.06 21.38 -18.56
C TYR A 96 5.26 21.05 -17.65
N ASP A 97 6.07 22.03 -17.27
CA ASP A 97 7.30 21.81 -16.47
C ASP A 97 7.02 21.18 -15.11
N LEU A 98 5.93 21.63 -14.45
CA LEU A 98 5.50 21.06 -13.17
C LEU A 98 4.94 19.65 -13.35
N ALA A 99 4.17 19.45 -14.43
CA ALA A 99 3.56 18.16 -14.74
C ALA A 99 4.62 17.13 -15.11
N GLU A 100 5.61 17.48 -15.93
CA GLU A 100 6.73 16.61 -16.30
C GLU A 100 7.55 16.17 -15.08
N THR A 101 7.89 17.11 -14.20
CA THR A 101 8.61 16.82 -12.96
C THR A 101 7.86 15.79 -12.11
N GLN A 102 6.55 15.95 -11.97
CA GLN A 102 5.71 15.02 -11.19
C GLN A 102 5.55 13.68 -11.93
N TYR A 103 5.41 13.66 -13.25
CA TYR A 103 5.34 12.44 -14.05
C TYR A 103 6.61 11.60 -13.91
N ILE A 104 7.78 12.23 -14.01
CA ILE A 104 9.07 11.55 -13.79
C ILE A 104 9.13 10.93 -12.39
N LYS A 105 8.63 11.62 -11.35
CA LYS A 105 8.53 11.07 -9.99
C LYS A 105 7.63 9.84 -9.94
N VAL A 106 6.48 9.89 -10.61
CA VAL A 106 5.55 8.75 -10.69
C VAL A 106 6.19 7.58 -11.46
N LEU A 107 6.91 7.83 -12.57
CA LEU A 107 7.62 6.78 -13.30
C LEU A 107 8.65 6.05 -12.44
N LYS A 108 9.39 6.77 -11.58
CA LYS A 108 10.33 6.15 -10.63
C LYS A 108 9.61 5.22 -9.65
N ILE A 109 8.44 5.63 -9.16
CA ILE A 109 7.60 4.81 -8.27
C ILE A 109 7.11 3.56 -9.01
N GLN A 110 6.61 3.71 -10.23
CA GLN A 110 6.11 2.58 -11.01
C GLN A 110 7.25 1.62 -11.42
N THR A 111 8.45 2.13 -11.68
CA THR A 111 9.64 1.30 -11.89
C THR A 111 9.89 0.39 -10.69
N LEU A 112 9.85 0.91 -9.46
CA LEU A 112 9.97 0.11 -8.25
C LEU A 112 8.84 -0.92 -8.13
N THR A 113 7.61 -0.55 -8.47
CA THR A 113 6.46 -1.47 -8.50
C THR A 113 6.70 -2.64 -9.44
N PHE A 114 7.20 -2.40 -10.66
CA PHE A 114 7.54 -3.47 -11.61
C PHE A 114 8.73 -4.32 -11.15
N MET A 115 9.76 -3.71 -10.56
CA MET A 115 10.88 -4.46 -9.98
C MET A 115 10.39 -5.37 -8.85
N THR A 116 9.49 -4.88 -8.00
CA THR A 116 8.85 -5.66 -6.93
C THR A 116 8.06 -6.83 -7.53
N LEU A 117 7.21 -6.58 -8.54
CA LEU A 117 6.46 -7.61 -9.24
C LEU A 117 7.39 -8.73 -9.77
N LEU A 118 8.48 -8.36 -10.46
CA LEU A 118 9.41 -9.33 -11.06
C LEU A 118 10.12 -10.21 -10.05
N MET A 119 10.37 -9.70 -8.83
CA MET A 119 11.20 -10.36 -7.83
C MET A 119 10.43 -11.14 -6.77
N LEU A 120 9.11 -10.97 -6.62
CA LEU A 120 8.28 -11.68 -5.63
C LEU A 120 7.94 -13.12 -6.07
N THR A 121 8.94 -13.94 -6.37
CA THR A 121 8.79 -15.26 -6.99
C THR A 121 8.47 -16.39 -6.01
N SER A 122 8.34 -16.13 -4.71
CA SER A 122 8.02 -17.13 -3.69
C SER A 122 7.30 -16.52 -2.49
N ARG A 123 6.58 -17.35 -1.71
CA ARG A 123 5.96 -16.95 -0.45
C ARG A 123 6.96 -16.25 0.49
N LYS A 124 8.16 -16.83 0.66
CA LYS A 124 9.20 -16.26 1.53
C LYS A 124 9.57 -14.83 1.12
N LYS A 125 9.76 -14.58 -0.18
CA LYS A 125 10.08 -13.23 -0.68
C LYS A 125 8.92 -12.26 -0.45
N LEU A 126 7.69 -12.74 -0.64
CA LEU A 126 6.47 -11.98 -0.41
C LEU A 126 6.33 -11.61 1.07
N ASP A 127 6.49 -12.58 1.98
CA ASP A 127 6.46 -12.34 3.42
C ASP A 127 7.56 -11.36 3.87
N LEU A 128 8.78 -11.48 3.33
CA LEU A 128 9.88 -10.53 3.62
C LEU A 128 9.55 -9.11 3.16
N PHE A 129 8.95 -8.95 1.97
CA PHE A 129 8.52 -7.65 1.49
C PHE A 129 7.46 -7.03 2.42
N ILE A 130 6.46 -7.81 2.82
CA ILE A 130 5.43 -7.37 3.78
C ILE A 130 6.07 -6.99 5.13
N TRP A 131 7.05 -7.76 5.61
CA TRP A 131 7.79 -7.41 6.82
C TRP A 131 8.49 -6.06 6.71
N VAL A 132 9.17 -5.78 5.59
CA VAL A 132 9.84 -4.47 5.39
C VAL A 132 8.83 -3.34 5.41
N VAL A 133 7.69 -3.47 4.72
CA VAL A 133 6.63 -2.46 4.73
C VAL A 133 6.11 -2.24 6.15
N VAL A 134 5.74 -3.32 6.85
CA VAL A 134 5.18 -3.27 8.20
C VAL A 134 6.18 -2.69 9.21
N LEU A 135 7.45 -3.07 9.15
CA LEU A 135 8.47 -2.53 10.07
C LEU A 135 8.77 -1.06 9.78
N SER A 136 8.80 -0.67 8.50
CA SER A 136 9.07 0.72 8.09
C SER A 136 7.96 1.68 8.53
N LEU A 137 6.72 1.39 8.22
CA LEU A 137 5.57 2.22 8.60
C LEU A 137 5.20 2.03 10.07
N GLY A 138 5.31 0.79 10.57
CA GLY A 138 5.09 0.45 11.98
C GLY A 138 6.01 1.18 12.93
N PHE A 139 7.25 1.51 12.51
CA PHE A 139 8.17 2.36 13.28
C PHE A 139 7.52 3.72 13.59
N TYR A 140 6.96 4.39 12.59
CA TYR A 140 6.26 5.67 12.79
C TYR A 140 4.99 5.49 13.62
N GLY A 141 4.26 4.39 13.37
CA GLY A 141 3.04 4.10 14.10
C GLY A 141 3.28 3.86 15.59
N VAL A 142 4.28 3.04 15.94
CA VAL A 142 4.66 2.78 17.34
C VAL A 142 5.18 4.05 18.00
N LYS A 143 6.11 4.77 17.36
CA LYS A 143 6.63 6.05 17.86
C LYS A 143 5.51 7.07 18.06
N GLY A 144 4.60 7.21 17.07
CA GLY A 144 3.48 8.15 17.14
C GLY A 144 2.44 7.74 18.18
N GLY A 145 2.19 6.44 18.39
CA GLY A 145 1.30 5.94 19.43
C GLY A 145 1.84 6.24 20.83
N VAL A 146 3.13 5.97 21.08
CA VAL A 146 3.79 6.35 22.33
C VAL A 146 3.77 7.87 22.53
N PHE A 147 4.07 8.64 21.49
CA PHE A 147 4.00 10.11 21.53
C PHE A 147 2.59 10.59 21.89
N THR A 148 1.55 10.00 21.34
CA THR A 148 0.15 10.35 21.65
C THR A 148 -0.18 10.08 23.12
N ILE A 149 0.27 8.96 23.69
CA ILE A 149 0.09 8.62 25.11
C ILE A 149 0.80 9.66 26.00
N LEU A 150 2.08 9.90 25.73
CA LEU A 150 2.92 10.79 26.57
C LEU A 150 2.46 12.23 26.56
N ASN A 151 1.81 12.70 25.47
CA ASN A 151 1.33 14.07 25.33
C ASN A 151 -0.20 14.17 25.48
N GLY A 152 -0.89 13.13 25.94
CA GLY A 152 -2.35 13.15 26.10
C GLY A 152 -3.11 13.52 24.82
N GLY A 153 -2.57 13.21 23.63
CA GLY A 153 -3.22 13.48 22.34
C GLY A 153 -3.29 14.95 21.92
N VAL A 154 -2.67 15.88 22.66
CA VAL A 154 -2.72 17.32 22.36
C VAL A 154 -2.02 17.67 21.05
N TYR A 155 -0.87 17.07 20.77
CA TYR A 155 -0.08 17.33 19.57
C TYR A 155 -0.36 16.32 18.48
N ARG A 156 -0.37 16.79 17.22
CA ARG A 156 -0.61 15.92 16.05
C ARG A 156 0.61 15.05 15.74
N VAL A 157 0.37 13.78 15.48
CA VAL A 157 1.38 12.92 14.88
C VAL A 157 1.58 13.31 13.42
N GLN A 158 2.84 13.51 13.04
CA GLN A 158 3.28 13.83 11.67
C GLN A 158 4.34 12.82 11.22
N GLY A 159 4.45 12.64 9.90
CA GLY A 159 5.50 11.84 9.29
C GLY A 159 6.77 12.64 9.00
N PRO A 160 7.75 12.04 8.30
CA PRO A 160 8.99 12.72 7.93
C PRO A 160 8.74 13.74 6.82
N ASP A 161 9.21 14.97 7.03
CA ASP A 161 9.03 16.08 6.09
C ASP A 161 9.58 15.78 4.69
N GLY A 162 8.92 16.33 3.67
CA GLY A 162 9.32 16.19 2.28
C GLY A 162 9.10 14.80 1.70
N THR A 163 8.27 13.96 2.33
CA THR A 163 7.87 12.63 1.86
C THR A 163 6.37 12.57 1.55
N PHE A 164 5.91 11.49 0.91
CA PHE A 164 4.48 11.25 0.69
C PHE A 164 3.67 11.09 1.98
N ILE A 165 4.32 10.75 3.08
CA ILE A 165 3.70 10.54 4.38
C ILE A 165 4.05 11.64 5.39
N GLY A 166 4.51 12.82 4.93
CA GLY A 166 4.99 13.90 5.79
C GLY A 166 3.90 14.55 6.65
N GLY A 167 2.74 14.80 6.08
CA GLY A 167 1.61 15.39 6.80
C GLY A 167 0.91 14.42 7.74
N ASN A 168 0.14 14.98 8.67
CA ASN A 168 -0.63 14.20 9.65
C ASN A 168 -1.71 13.30 9.01
N ASN A 169 -2.34 13.74 7.94
CA ASN A 169 -3.35 12.96 7.24
C ASN A 169 -2.72 11.79 6.47
N GLU A 170 -1.60 12.06 5.80
CA GLU A 170 -0.89 11.13 4.93
C GLU A 170 -0.30 9.98 5.75
N ILE A 171 0.38 10.29 6.85
CA ILE A 171 0.92 9.25 7.74
C ILE A 171 -0.23 8.42 8.34
N ALA A 172 -1.33 9.05 8.74
CA ALA A 172 -2.46 8.34 9.32
C ALA A 172 -3.08 7.33 8.34
N LEU A 173 -3.24 7.70 7.07
CA LEU A 173 -3.73 6.78 6.04
C LEU A 173 -2.78 5.61 5.83
N ALA A 174 -1.47 5.87 5.71
CA ALA A 174 -0.46 4.82 5.57
C ALA A 174 -0.49 3.85 6.77
N LEU A 175 -0.69 4.35 7.99
CA LEU A 175 -0.81 3.56 9.20
C LEU A 175 -2.08 2.70 9.21
N VAL A 176 -3.23 3.26 8.83
CA VAL A 176 -4.50 2.50 8.70
C VAL A 176 -4.35 1.35 7.70
N MET A 177 -3.70 1.58 6.56
CA MET A 177 -3.41 0.54 5.56
C MET A 177 -2.45 -0.54 6.08
N THR A 178 -1.58 -0.21 7.04
CA THR A 178 -0.56 -1.13 7.55
C THR A 178 -1.10 -2.11 8.59
N ILE A 179 -2.10 -1.72 9.38
CA ILE A 179 -2.71 -2.58 10.43
C ILE A 179 -3.13 -3.96 9.91
N PRO A 180 -3.84 -4.09 8.76
CA PRO A 180 -4.21 -5.40 8.23
C PRO A 180 -3.00 -6.29 7.87
N LEU A 181 -1.93 -5.70 7.34
CA LEU A 181 -0.71 -6.45 7.02
C LEU A 181 0.04 -6.91 8.28
N MET A 182 0.04 -6.10 9.35
CA MET A 182 0.53 -6.51 10.67
C MET A 182 -0.26 -7.73 11.18
N ARG A 183 -1.58 -7.74 10.99
CA ARG A 183 -2.42 -8.89 11.36
C ARG A 183 -2.09 -10.13 10.54
N TYR A 184 -1.88 -10.00 9.24
CA TYR A 184 -1.43 -11.13 8.42
C TYR A 184 -0.14 -11.75 9.00
N LEU A 185 0.87 -10.93 9.27
CA LEU A 185 2.13 -11.40 9.85
C LEU A 185 1.93 -12.02 11.24
N GLN A 186 1.06 -11.45 12.07
CA GLN A 186 0.72 -12.00 13.38
C GLN A 186 0.11 -13.41 13.29
N LEU A 187 -0.75 -13.64 12.30
CA LEU A 187 -1.41 -14.95 12.12
C LEU A 187 -0.44 -16.04 11.68
N HIS A 188 0.61 -15.66 10.91
CA HIS A 188 1.53 -16.60 10.27
C HIS A 188 2.93 -16.65 10.89
N THR A 189 3.16 -15.95 11.99
CA THR A 189 4.42 -16.00 12.74
C THR A 189 4.36 -17.07 13.83
N PRO A 190 5.36 -17.98 13.90
CA PRO A 190 5.37 -19.06 14.90
C PRO A 190 5.68 -18.55 16.33
N SER A 191 6.53 -17.51 16.45
CA SER A 191 6.96 -16.96 17.74
C SER A 191 5.84 -16.23 18.47
N ARG A 192 5.53 -16.66 19.70
CA ARG A 192 4.56 -16.00 20.57
C ARG A 192 4.93 -14.55 20.89
N TRP A 193 6.22 -14.28 21.05
CA TRP A 193 6.69 -12.95 21.40
C TRP A 193 6.52 -11.96 20.25
N ILE A 194 6.80 -12.40 19.01
CA ILE A 194 6.55 -11.58 17.81
C ILE A 194 5.04 -11.36 17.64
N ARG A 195 4.21 -12.36 17.89
CA ARG A 195 2.73 -12.21 17.83
C ARG A 195 2.22 -11.19 18.84
N LEU A 196 2.74 -11.21 20.07
CA LEU A 196 2.39 -10.21 21.10
C LEU A 196 2.92 -8.83 20.74
N GLY A 197 4.16 -8.73 20.24
CA GLY A 197 4.74 -7.48 19.76
C GLY A 197 3.95 -6.85 18.62
N LEU A 198 3.51 -7.66 17.63
CA LEU A 198 2.64 -7.19 16.55
C LEU A 198 1.27 -6.75 17.06
N MET A 199 0.71 -7.43 18.05
CA MET A 199 -0.57 -7.02 18.67
C MET A 199 -0.45 -5.67 19.37
N ALA A 200 0.55 -5.51 20.23
CA ALA A 200 0.84 -4.23 20.87
C ALA A 200 1.15 -3.13 19.84
N GLY A 201 1.93 -3.48 18.80
CA GLY A 201 2.22 -2.59 17.70
C GLY A 201 0.97 -2.12 16.95
N MET A 202 0.02 -3.01 16.65
CA MET A 202 -1.25 -2.64 15.99
C MET A 202 -2.06 -1.65 16.83
N LEU A 203 -2.10 -1.82 18.17
CA LEU A 203 -2.77 -0.88 19.06
C LEU A 203 -2.10 0.50 19.05
N LEU A 204 -0.77 0.54 19.13
CA LEU A 204 -0.01 1.80 19.05
C LEU A 204 -0.15 2.47 17.69
N VAL A 205 -0.16 1.70 16.59
CA VAL A 205 -0.38 2.21 15.23
C VAL A 205 -1.79 2.80 15.08
N ALA A 206 -2.82 2.15 15.62
CA ALA A 206 -4.18 2.67 15.63
C ALA A 206 -4.27 3.96 16.46
N LEU A 207 -3.66 3.97 17.63
CA LEU A 207 -3.58 5.17 18.49
C LEU A 207 -2.83 6.33 17.80
N SER A 208 -1.73 6.03 17.08
CA SER A 208 -1.00 7.00 16.28
C SER A 208 -1.87 7.61 15.18
N ALA A 209 -2.65 6.78 14.47
CA ALA A 209 -3.57 7.25 13.45
C ALA A 209 -4.64 8.18 14.00
N ILE A 210 -5.16 7.92 15.20
CA ILE A 210 -6.11 8.79 15.91
C ILE A 210 -5.42 10.05 16.43
N GLY A 211 -4.21 9.92 17.01
CA GLY A 211 -3.38 11.03 17.47
C GLY A 211 -2.88 11.96 16.35
N SER A 212 -3.00 11.56 15.10
CA SER A 212 -2.80 12.44 13.95
C SER A 212 -3.86 13.55 13.85
N GLN A 213 -4.99 13.40 14.55
CA GLN A 213 -6.15 14.29 14.52
C GLN A 213 -6.74 14.44 13.09
N SER A 214 -6.61 13.42 12.26
CA SER A 214 -7.15 13.37 10.90
C SER A 214 -8.58 12.82 10.91
N ARG A 215 -9.56 13.65 10.55
CA ARG A 215 -10.97 13.24 10.41
C ARG A 215 -11.14 12.12 9.38
N GLY A 216 -10.49 12.25 8.22
CA GLY A 216 -10.53 11.22 7.17
C GLY A 216 -9.92 9.89 7.63
N ALA A 217 -8.83 9.93 8.41
CA ALA A 217 -8.23 8.72 8.96
C ALA A 217 -9.11 8.06 10.03
N LEU A 218 -9.83 8.85 10.85
CA LEU A 218 -10.78 8.31 11.81
C LEU A 218 -11.90 7.53 11.13
N VAL A 219 -12.49 8.09 10.06
CA VAL A 219 -13.52 7.42 9.25
C VAL A 219 -12.95 6.15 8.59
N ALA A 220 -11.75 6.25 8.00
CA ALA A 220 -11.09 5.11 7.38
C ALA A 220 -10.78 4.00 8.41
N LEU A 221 -10.27 4.35 9.59
CA LEU A 221 -9.97 3.41 10.66
C LEU A 221 -11.25 2.71 11.17
N SER A 222 -12.34 3.47 11.35
CA SER A 222 -13.63 2.93 11.81
C SER A 222 -14.20 1.91 10.82
N ILE A 223 -14.22 2.24 9.53
CA ILE A 223 -14.71 1.33 8.49
C ILE A 223 -13.78 0.11 8.36
N THR A 224 -12.46 0.33 8.40
CA THR A 224 -11.45 -0.73 8.36
C THR A 224 -11.62 -1.70 9.55
N ALA A 225 -11.82 -1.18 10.77
CA ALA A 225 -12.08 -1.96 11.97
C ALA A 225 -13.39 -2.75 11.86
N GLY A 226 -14.45 -2.15 11.32
CA GLY A 226 -15.73 -2.84 11.06
C GLY A 226 -15.59 -4.02 10.09
N ILE A 227 -14.89 -3.83 8.97
CA ILE A 227 -14.64 -4.91 7.99
C ILE A 227 -13.70 -5.97 8.58
N PHE A 228 -12.71 -5.56 9.35
CA PHE A 228 -11.82 -6.46 10.06
C PHE A 228 -12.60 -7.35 11.05
N TRP A 229 -13.54 -6.78 11.80
CA TRP A 229 -14.46 -7.49 12.67
C TRP A 229 -15.34 -8.48 11.89
N MET A 230 -15.93 -8.06 10.77
CA MET A 230 -16.77 -8.91 9.91
C MET A 230 -15.99 -10.12 9.35
N LYS A 231 -14.73 -9.95 9.01
CA LYS A 231 -13.83 -11.00 8.49
C LYS A 231 -13.17 -11.84 9.59
N GLY A 232 -13.27 -11.44 10.85
CA GLY A 232 -12.70 -12.14 12.01
C GLY A 232 -13.36 -13.51 12.24
N ARG A 233 -12.55 -14.51 12.62
CA ARG A 233 -13.04 -15.88 12.92
C ARG A 233 -13.89 -15.92 14.20
N ASN A 234 -13.51 -15.14 15.21
CA ASN A 234 -14.26 -15.02 16.47
C ASN A 234 -14.74 -13.56 16.62
N LYS A 235 -15.98 -13.33 16.18
CA LYS A 235 -16.59 -11.99 16.15
C LYS A 235 -16.76 -11.39 17.55
N VAL A 236 -17.10 -12.21 18.54
CA VAL A 236 -17.31 -11.73 19.91
C VAL A 236 -16.00 -11.21 20.50
N VAL A 237 -14.94 -12.03 20.48
CA VAL A 237 -13.62 -11.63 21.00
C VAL A 237 -13.07 -10.43 20.25
N THR A 238 -13.14 -10.43 18.90
CA THR A 238 -12.66 -9.29 18.10
C THR A 238 -13.46 -8.03 18.40
N GLY A 239 -14.79 -8.12 18.55
CA GLY A 239 -15.65 -7.00 18.91
C GLY A 239 -15.33 -6.42 20.29
N ILE A 240 -15.12 -7.28 21.29
CA ILE A 240 -14.72 -6.86 22.64
C ILE A 240 -13.36 -6.16 22.59
N LEU A 241 -12.37 -6.71 21.88
CA LEU A 241 -11.04 -6.10 21.76
C LEU A 241 -11.09 -4.74 21.06
N ILE A 242 -11.90 -4.58 20.01
CA ILE A 242 -12.12 -3.30 19.36
C ILE A 242 -12.80 -2.31 20.31
N ALA A 243 -13.84 -2.74 21.04
CA ALA A 243 -14.55 -1.88 22.00
C ALA A 243 -13.63 -1.40 23.13
N ILE A 244 -12.80 -2.30 23.70
CA ILE A 244 -11.80 -1.95 24.70
C ILE A 244 -10.77 -0.95 24.12
N ALA A 245 -10.26 -1.21 22.89
CA ALA A 245 -9.31 -0.33 22.24
C ALA A 245 -9.91 1.06 22.00
N VAL A 246 -11.14 1.13 21.50
CA VAL A 246 -11.86 2.40 21.31
C VAL A 246 -12.07 3.11 22.63
N GLY A 247 -12.55 2.43 23.68
CA GLY A 247 -12.75 3.00 25.01
C GLY A 247 -11.44 3.57 25.60
N ALA A 248 -10.35 2.81 25.52
CA ALA A 248 -9.04 3.25 25.99
C ALA A 248 -8.51 4.47 25.23
N ILE A 249 -8.71 4.52 23.91
CA ILE A 249 -8.29 5.63 23.06
C ILE A 249 -9.11 6.87 23.39
N VAL A 250 -10.43 6.74 23.45
CA VAL A 250 -11.35 7.83 23.78
C VAL A 250 -11.00 8.41 25.15
N SER A 251 -10.70 7.62 26.15
CA SER A 251 -10.36 8.11 27.50
C SER A 251 -9.06 8.93 27.58
N VAL A 252 -8.16 8.83 26.60
CA VAL A 252 -6.86 9.53 26.57
C VAL A 252 -6.94 10.84 25.76
N MET A 253 -7.94 11.00 24.87
CA MET A 253 -8.02 12.16 23.98
C MET A 253 -8.46 13.44 24.70
N PRO A 254 -7.85 14.61 24.38
CA PRO A 254 -8.18 15.87 24.99
C PRO A 254 -9.49 16.46 24.42
N GLU A 255 -10.08 17.41 25.13
CA GLU A 255 -11.31 18.10 24.71
C GLU A 255 -11.18 18.79 23.32
N SER A 256 -10.01 19.32 23.02
CA SER A 256 -9.68 19.88 21.70
C SER A 256 -9.79 18.87 20.55
N TRP A 257 -9.51 17.59 20.82
CA TRP A 257 -9.70 16.53 19.85
C TRP A 257 -11.19 16.29 19.57
N TYR A 258 -12.02 16.24 20.63
CA TYR A 258 -13.46 16.09 20.49
C TYR A 258 -14.08 17.26 19.74
N ALA A 259 -13.71 18.50 20.10
CA ALA A 259 -14.14 19.70 19.39
C ALA A 259 -13.79 19.62 17.89
N ARG A 260 -12.58 19.15 17.56
CA ARG A 260 -12.15 18.97 16.16
C ARG A 260 -12.91 17.85 15.44
N MET A 261 -13.22 16.73 16.10
CA MET A 261 -13.95 15.63 15.49
C MET A 261 -15.44 15.96 15.31
N SER A 262 -16.04 16.74 16.21
CA SER A 262 -17.44 17.16 16.10
C SER A 262 -17.71 18.05 14.88
N THR A 263 -16.70 18.75 14.34
CA THR A 263 -16.86 19.57 13.11
C THR A 263 -17.17 18.72 11.86
N ILE A 264 -17.11 17.39 11.94
CA ILE A 264 -17.62 16.52 10.86
C ILE A 264 -19.12 16.77 10.61
N ASN A 265 -19.89 17.10 11.66
CA ASN A 265 -21.32 17.35 11.57
C ASN A 265 -21.66 18.79 11.09
N THR A 266 -20.68 19.71 11.12
CA THR A 266 -20.86 21.13 10.77
C THR A 266 -19.90 21.55 9.64
N TYR A 267 -19.76 20.71 8.62
CA TYR A 267 -18.82 20.95 7.52
C TYR A 267 -19.06 22.27 6.76
N GLN A 268 -20.28 22.82 6.81
CA GLN A 268 -20.66 24.08 6.18
C GLN A 268 -19.94 25.31 6.78
N SER A 269 -19.45 25.20 8.00
CA SER A 269 -18.64 26.24 8.68
C SER A 269 -17.14 25.94 8.68
N ASP A 270 -16.73 24.85 8.03
CA ASP A 270 -15.32 24.43 7.99
C ASP A 270 -14.67 24.85 6.67
N ASP A 271 -13.82 25.87 6.69
CA ASP A 271 -13.10 26.37 5.51
C ASP A 271 -12.32 25.27 4.77
N SER A 272 -11.74 24.30 5.50
CA SER A 272 -11.03 23.18 4.90
C SER A 272 -11.95 22.24 4.14
N ALA A 273 -13.18 22.00 4.62
CA ALA A 273 -14.17 21.19 3.93
C ALA A 273 -14.70 21.90 2.68
N LEU A 274 -15.04 23.17 2.82
CA LEU A 274 -15.52 24.00 1.70
C LEU A 274 -14.45 24.17 0.62
N GLY A 275 -13.16 24.37 1.02
CA GLY A 275 -12.05 24.42 0.06
C GLY A 275 -11.88 23.14 -0.76
N ARG A 276 -12.09 21.96 -0.15
CA ARG A 276 -12.06 20.68 -0.86
C ARG A 276 -13.22 20.53 -1.83
N ILE A 277 -14.45 20.85 -1.39
CA ILE A 277 -15.64 20.80 -2.25
C ILE A 277 -15.47 21.73 -3.47
N ASN A 278 -14.91 22.91 -3.26
CA ASN A 278 -14.57 23.83 -4.33
C ASN A 278 -13.54 23.25 -5.30
N ALA A 279 -12.48 22.62 -4.77
CA ALA A 279 -11.45 21.94 -5.59
C ALA A 279 -12.01 20.73 -6.35
N TRP A 280 -13.00 20.00 -5.79
CA TRP A 280 -13.70 18.92 -6.48
C TRP A 280 -14.57 19.45 -7.62
N GLY A 281 -15.28 20.56 -7.38
CA GLY A 281 -16.03 21.27 -8.43
C GLY A 281 -15.12 21.77 -9.56
N MET A 282 -13.96 22.33 -9.21
CA MET A 282 -12.94 22.74 -10.18
C MET A 282 -12.45 21.55 -11.03
N ALA A 283 -12.10 20.43 -10.40
CA ALA A 283 -11.62 19.22 -11.09
C ALA A 283 -12.70 18.65 -12.03
N TRP A 284 -13.96 18.66 -11.58
CA TRP A 284 -15.10 18.19 -12.38
C TRP A 284 -15.33 19.08 -13.61
N ASN A 285 -15.43 20.38 -13.43
CA ASN A 285 -15.65 21.34 -14.52
C ASN A 285 -14.49 21.31 -15.52
N MET A 286 -13.24 21.20 -15.03
CA MET A 286 -12.06 21.06 -15.89
C MET A 286 -12.09 19.76 -16.69
N ALA A 287 -12.51 18.64 -16.09
CA ALA A 287 -12.60 17.38 -16.81
C ALA A 287 -13.73 17.35 -17.86
N LEU A 288 -14.79 18.16 -17.69
CA LEU A 288 -15.83 18.34 -18.70
C LEU A 288 -15.33 19.18 -19.90
N ASP A 289 -14.51 20.20 -19.67
CA ASP A 289 -13.96 21.08 -20.71
C ASP A 289 -12.73 20.48 -21.42
N ARG A 290 -11.93 19.71 -20.71
CA ARG A 290 -10.65 19.17 -21.17
C ARG A 290 -10.62 17.64 -21.08
N PHE A 291 -10.66 16.97 -22.23
CA PHE A 291 -10.60 15.51 -22.33
C PHE A 291 -9.43 14.87 -21.58
N PHE A 292 -8.24 15.51 -21.66
CA PHE A 292 -7.02 15.06 -20.99
C PHE A 292 -6.89 15.56 -19.54
N GLY A 293 -7.86 16.33 -19.02
CA GLY A 293 -7.73 17.03 -17.74
C GLY A 293 -6.70 18.17 -17.81
N GLY A 294 -6.19 18.58 -16.65
CA GLY A 294 -5.22 19.69 -16.54
C GLY A 294 -3.75 19.25 -16.54
N GLY A 295 -3.46 17.94 -16.54
CA GLY A 295 -2.12 17.42 -16.27
C GLY A 295 -1.80 17.43 -14.78
N PHE A 296 -0.65 16.85 -14.41
CA PHE A 296 -0.19 16.90 -13.02
C PHE A 296 -0.02 18.37 -12.56
N GLN A 297 -0.15 18.59 -11.25
CA GLN A 297 0.01 19.89 -10.59
C GLN A 297 -0.94 20.99 -11.14
N SER A 298 -2.14 20.61 -11.59
CA SER A 298 -3.11 21.56 -12.16
C SER A 298 -3.95 22.32 -11.11
N PHE A 299 -3.86 22.00 -9.81
CA PHE A 299 -4.62 22.66 -8.74
C PHE A 299 -3.95 23.99 -8.30
N LEU A 300 -3.85 24.95 -9.24
CA LEU A 300 -3.22 26.26 -9.05
C LEU A 300 -4.23 27.40 -9.24
N ALA A 301 -3.93 28.58 -8.70
CA ALA A 301 -4.83 29.74 -8.74
C ALA A 301 -5.38 30.08 -10.13
N PRO A 302 -4.60 30.09 -11.26
CA PRO A 302 -5.16 30.37 -12.56
C PRO A 302 -6.16 29.31 -13.04
N THR A 303 -6.02 28.05 -12.63
CA THR A 303 -6.98 26.99 -12.94
C THR A 303 -8.29 27.18 -12.15
N PHE A 304 -8.18 27.60 -10.87
CA PHE A 304 -9.35 27.92 -10.06
C PHE A 304 -10.12 29.12 -10.63
N LEU A 305 -9.45 30.17 -11.09
CA LEU A 305 -10.08 31.33 -11.74
C LEU A 305 -10.92 30.90 -12.94
N ARG A 306 -10.56 29.85 -13.64
CA ARG A 306 -11.24 29.39 -14.84
C ARG A 306 -12.37 28.37 -14.57
N TYR A 307 -12.15 27.45 -13.62
CA TYR A 307 -13.00 26.25 -13.49
C TYR A 307 -13.68 26.10 -12.13
N ALA A 308 -13.20 26.80 -11.08
CA ALA A 308 -13.75 26.61 -9.74
C ALA A 308 -15.08 27.35 -9.56
N PRO A 309 -16.04 26.79 -8.79
CA PRO A 309 -17.25 27.51 -8.36
C PRO A 309 -16.90 28.78 -7.56
N GLU A 310 -15.88 28.72 -6.69
CA GLU A 310 -15.34 29.87 -5.93
C GLU A 310 -13.89 30.12 -6.38
N PRO A 311 -13.64 31.02 -7.35
CA PRO A 311 -12.34 31.17 -8.01
C PRO A 311 -11.18 31.54 -7.08
N PHE A 312 -11.45 32.29 -6.00
CA PHE A 312 -10.41 32.78 -5.09
C PHE A 312 -10.12 31.84 -3.91
N ARG A 313 -10.88 30.74 -3.75
CA ARG A 313 -10.65 29.72 -2.73
C ARG A 313 -9.82 28.58 -3.32
N VAL A 314 -8.50 28.80 -3.43
CA VAL A 314 -7.55 27.81 -3.96
C VAL A 314 -7.25 26.78 -2.89
N HIS A 315 -7.41 25.49 -3.21
CA HIS A 315 -7.15 24.38 -2.31
C HIS A 315 -6.70 23.14 -3.10
N ASP A 316 -5.87 22.27 -2.52
CA ASP A 316 -5.61 20.96 -3.14
C ASP A 316 -6.87 20.08 -3.07
N SER A 317 -6.98 19.13 -4.02
CA SER A 317 -8.14 18.23 -4.11
C SER A 317 -8.38 17.43 -2.83
N HIS A 318 -7.31 17.08 -2.11
CA HIS A 318 -7.35 16.17 -0.95
C HIS A 318 -8.31 14.99 -1.16
N SER A 319 -8.28 14.42 -2.37
CA SER A 319 -9.05 13.22 -2.75
C SER A 319 -8.34 12.51 -3.88
N ILE A 320 -8.02 11.20 -3.70
CA ILE A 320 -7.41 10.39 -4.77
C ILE A 320 -8.26 10.39 -6.04
N TYR A 321 -9.58 10.47 -5.91
CA TYR A 321 -10.52 10.43 -7.04
C TYR A 321 -10.50 11.73 -7.81
N PHE A 322 -10.70 12.86 -7.13
CA PHE A 322 -10.70 14.17 -7.78
C PHE A 322 -9.31 14.64 -8.17
N GLN A 323 -8.26 14.15 -7.50
CA GLN A 323 -6.88 14.36 -7.93
C GLN A 323 -6.64 13.72 -9.31
N VAL A 324 -7.02 12.44 -9.48
CA VAL A 324 -6.88 11.76 -10.77
C VAL A 324 -7.80 12.36 -11.82
N LEU A 325 -9.04 12.70 -11.47
CA LEU A 325 -9.99 13.35 -12.38
C LEU A 325 -9.45 14.68 -12.90
N GLY A 326 -9.00 15.56 -12.01
CA GLY A 326 -8.44 16.86 -12.40
C GLY A 326 -7.16 16.74 -13.22
N HIS A 327 -6.27 15.81 -12.84
CA HIS A 327 -5.01 15.63 -13.56
C HIS A 327 -5.20 14.93 -14.93
N HIS A 328 -6.04 13.91 -15.04
CA HIS A 328 -6.04 12.97 -16.18
C HIS A 328 -7.41 12.76 -16.82
N GLY A 329 -8.41 13.59 -16.47
CA GLY A 329 -9.76 13.53 -16.99
C GLY A 329 -10.52 12.24 -16.61
N PHE A 330 -11.69 12.05 -17.22
CA PHE A 330 -12.52 10.88 -16.93
C PHE A 330 -11.88 9.55 -17.34
N VAL A 331 -11.05 9.52 -18.39
CA VAL A 331 -10.34 8.31 -18.82
C VAL A 331 -9.33 7.90 -17.75
N GLY A 332 -8.56 8.85 -17.21
CA GLY A 332 -7.62 8.59 -16.11
C GLY A 332 -8.33 8.06 -14.87
N LEU A 333 -9.45 8.67 -14.49
CA LEU A 333 -10.27 8.20 -13.36
C LEU A 333 -10.80 6.79 -13.60
N ALA A 334 -11.32 6.48 -14.80
CA ALA A 334 -11.82 5.15 -15.15
C ALA A 334 -10.72 4.09 -15.06
N LEU A 335 -9.52 4.37 -15.57
CA LEU A 335 -8.36 3.48 -15.47
C LEU A 335 -7.95 3.24 -14.01
N PHE A 336 -7.89 4.30 -13.21
CA PHE A 336 -7.56 4.20 -11.79
C PHE A 336 -8.58 3.36 -11.00
N LEU A 337 -9.88 3.61 -11.19
CA LEU A 337 -10.96 2.84 -10.56
C LEU A 337 -10.97 1.39 -11.03
N SER A 338 -10.72 1.15 -12.33
CA SER A 338 -10.59 -0.20 -12.88
C SER A 338 -9.44 -0.97 -12.23
N LEU A 339 -8.31 -0.32 -11.97
CA LEU A 339 -7.15 -0.92 -11.30
C LEU A 339 -7.51 -1.37 -9.87
N LEU A 340 -8.21 -0.53 -9.11
CA LEU A 340 -8.69 -0.87 -7.77
C LEU A 340 -9.71 -2.02 -7.81
N GLY A 341 -10.68 -1.97 -8.72
CA GLY A 341 -11.72 -2.99 -8.88
C GLY A 341 -11.17 -4.35 -9.33
N LEU A 342 -10.23 -4.38 -10.27
CA LEU A 342 -9.57 -5.60 -10.73
C LEU A 342 -8.74 -6.23 -9.60
N THR A 343 -8.00 -5.43 -8.84
CA THR A 343 -7.22 -5.91 -7.69
C THR A 343 -8.13 -6.52 -6.63
N TRP A 344 -9.25 -5.87 -6.32
CA TRP A 344 -10.27 -6.42 -5.42
C TRP A 344 -10.82 -7.75 -5.91
N SER A 345 -11.16 -7.84 -7.19
CA SER A 345 -11.66 -9.07 -7.83
C SER A 345 -10.62 -10.19 -7.78
N LYS A 346 -9.34 -9.88 -8.00
CA LYS A 346 -8.25 -10.85 -7.92
C LYS A 346 -8.05 -11.37 -6.49
N CYS A 347 -8.14 -10.49 -5.47
CA CYS A 347 -8.15 -10.93 -4.07
C CYS A 347 -9.31 -11.89 -3.79
N ASN A 348 -10.52 -11.59 -4.30
CA ASN A 348 -11.67 -12.50 -4.19
C ASN A 348 -11.40 -13.87 -4.84
N ALA A 349 -10.75 -13.89 -6.02
CA ALA A 349 -10.37 -15.13 -6.69
C ALA A 349 -9.41 -15.95 -5.81
N VAL A 350 -8.35 -15.33 -5.27
CA VAL A 350 -7.42 -15.99 -4.35
C VAL A 350 -8.15 -16.54 -3.12
N ILE A 351 -9.04 -15.75 -2.50
CA ILE A 351 -9.78 -16.18 -1.30
C ILE A 351 -10.66 -17.38 -1.60
N ARG A 352 -11.38 -17.39 -2.73
CA ARG A 352 -12.25 -18.52 -3.14
C ARG A 352 -11.43 -19.79 -3.35
N THR A 353 -10.39 -19.69 -4.18
CA THR A 353 -9.53 -20.83 -4.52
C THR A 353 -8.81 -21.38 -3.29
N ALA A 354 -8.22 -20.51 -2.46
CA ALA A 354 -7.51 -20.93 -1.25
C ALA A 354 -8.42 -21.46 -0.14
N LYS A 355 -9.74 -21.28 -0.20
CA LYS A 355 -10.68 -21.79 0.79
C LYS A 355 -10.81 -23.32 0.74
N GLU A 356 -10.61 -23.90 -0.44
CA GLU A 356 -10.69 -25.33 -0.69
C GLU A 356 -9.39 -26.08 -0.31
N HIS A 357 -8.30 -25.35 0.02
CA HIS A 357 -6.96 -25.86 0.25
C HIS A 357 -6.40 -25.35 1.58
N ALA A 358 -6.31 -26.23 2.58
CA ALA A 358 -5.84 -25.85 3.93
C ALA A 358 -4.41 -25.31 3.94
N GLU A 359 -3.54 -25.83 3.07
CA GLU A 359 -2.15 -25.40 2.89
C GLU A 359 -2.02 -23.98 2.31
N LEU A 360 -3.09 -23.45 1.68
CA LEU A 360 -3.17 -22.10 1.12
C LEU A 360 -3.86 -21.09 2.07
N ALA A 361 -4.10 -21.47 3.33
CA ALA A 361 -4.70 -20.56 4.33
C ALA A 361 -3.95 -19.24 4.46
N TRP A 362 -2.61 -19.25 4.34
CA TRP A 362 -1.79 -18.05 4.35
C TRP A 362 -2.13 -17.10 3.19
N ALA A 363 -2.37 -17.64 2.00
CA ALA A 363 -2.69 -16.84 0.81
C ALA A 363 -4.09 -16.21 0.92
N ARG A 364 -5.07 -16.98 1.44
CA ARG A 364 -6.41 -16.50 1.76
C ARG A 364 -6.36 -15.34 2.75
N ASP A 365 -5.61 -15.51 3.84
CA ASP A 365 -5.52 -14.52 4.90
C ASP A 365 -4.80 -13.25 4.42
N LEU A 366 -3.73 -13.39 3.60
CA LEU A 366 -3.06 -12.24 2.98
C LEU A 366 -3.99 -11.48 2.03
N ALA A 367 -4.69 -12.17 1.12
CA ALA A 367 -5.63 -11.55 0.19
C ALA A 367 -6.76 -10.82 0.93
N ALA A 368 -7.28 -11.42 2.01
CA ALA A 368 -8.29 -10.78 2.87
C ALA A 368 -7.75 -9.52 3.55
N MET A 369 -6.51 -9.54 4.05
CA MET A 369 -5.90 -8.36 4.69
C MET A 369 -5.53 -7.27 3.68
N ILE A 370 -5.12 -7.63 2.46
CA ILE A 370 -4.94 -6.67 1.37
C ILE A 370 -6.26 -5.97 1.04
N GLN A 371 -7.39 -6.69 0.96
CA GLN A 371 -8.70 -6.05 0.75
C GLN A 371 -9.04 -5.05 1.87
N VAL A 372 -8.78 -5.42 3.13
CA VAL A 372 -9.01 -4.49 4.26
C VAL A 372 -8.11 -3.25 4.15
N SER A 373 -6.84 -3.43 3.75
CA SER A 373 -5.91 -2.33 3.50
C SER A 373 -6.40 -1.41 2.36
N PHE A 374 -6.92 -1.99 1.26
CA PHE A 374 -7.52 -1.23 0.15
C PHE A 374 -8.78 -0.47 0.57
N VAL A 375 -9.61 -1.02 1.46
CA VAL A 375 -10.74 -0.27 2.01
C VAL A 375 -10.25 0.96 2.76
N GLY A 376 -9.24 0.81 3.62
CA GLY A 376 -8.59 1.94 4.29
C GLY A 376 -8.11 3.00 3.29
N TYR A 377 -7.45 2.57 2.21
CA TYR A 377 -6.99 3.45 1.14
C TYR A 377 -8.13 4.16 0.40
N MET A 378 -9.15 3.43 -0.03
CA MET A 378 -10.28 3.99 -0.79
C MET A 378 -11.10 4.97 0.04
N VAL A 379 -11.34 4.66 1.31
CA VAL A 379 -12.12 5.52 2.22
C VAL A 379 -11.31 6.74 2.67
N GLY A 380 -10.11 6.52 3.19
CA GLY A 380 -9.25 7.63 3.64
C GLY A 380 -8.75 8.49 2.49
N GLY A 381 -8.47 7.89 1.34
CA GLY A 381 -8.09 8.55 0.11
C GLY A 381 -9.21 9.40 -0.51
N ALA A 382 -10.48 9.18 -0.15
CA ALA A 382 -11.56 10.08 -0.55
C ALA A 382 -11.36 11.50 0.00
N PHE A 383 -10.58 11.64 1.09
CA PHE A 383 -10.31 12.89 1.78
C PHE A 383 -8.83 13.29 1.77
N LEU A 384 -8.02 12.68 0.88
CA LEU A 384 -6.57 12.86 0.86
C LEU A 384 -5.98 12.64 -0.55
N GLY A 385 -5.06 13.52 -0.97
CA GLY A 385 -4.44 13.49 -2.30
C GLY A 385 -3.24 12.54 -2.41
N LEU A 386 -3.42 11.24 -2.21
CA LEU A 386 -2.39 10.20 -2.30
C LEU A 386 -2.61 9.21 -3.47
N ALA A 387 -3.12 9.68 -4.61
CA ALA A 387 -3.37 8.82 -5.77
C ALA A 387 -2.12 8.16 -6.33
N TYR A 388 -0.95 8.82 -6.22
CA TYR A 388 0.33 8.35 -6.77
C TYR A 388 1.30 7.85 -5.69
N PHE A 389 0.82 7.58 -4.50
CA PHE A 389 1.59 6.95 -3.44
C PHE A 389 1.96 5.51 -3.83
N ASP A 390 3.17 5.07 -3.52
CA ASP A 390 3.70 3.76 -3.93
C ASP A 390 2.99 2.56 -3.28
N TYR A 391 2.46 2.72 -2.08
CA TYR A 391 1.92 1.62 -1.28
C TYR A 391 0.76 0.85 -1.95
N PRO A 392 -0.32 1.48 -2.45
CA PRO A 392 -1.37 0.75 -3.16
C PRO A 392 -0.86 0.01 -4.40
N TYR A 393 0.11 0.57 -5.15
CA TYR A 393 0.68 -0.07 -6.32
C TYR A 393 1.53 -1.30 -5.95
N HIS A 394 2.28 -1.24 -4.86
CA HIS A 394 2.97 -2.42 -4.34
C HIS A 394 1.99 -3.51 -3.88
N LEU A 395 0.85 -3.15 -3.27
CA LEU A 395 -0.19 -4.13 -2.92
C LEU A 395 -0.83 -4.77 -4.17
N ILE A 396 -0.95 -4.02 -5.29
CA ILE A 396 -1.35 -4.58 -6.58
C ILE A 396 -0.33 -5.61 -7.05
N ALA A 397 0.97 -5.28 -7.04
CA ALA A 397 2.04 -6.20 -7.42
C ALA A 397 2.04 -7.46 -6.54
N VAL A 398 1.90 -7.30 -5.21
CA VAL A 398 1.76 -8.40 -4.25
C VAL A 398 0.56 -9.28 -4.59
N THR A 399 -0.60 -8.68 -4.90
CA THR A 399 -1.83 -9.41 -5.23
C THR A 399 -1.69 -10.23 -6.52
N VAL A 400 -1.06 -9.67 -7.56
CA VAL A 400 -0.80 -10.38 -8.82
C VAL A 400 0.12 -11.58 -8.58
N MET A 401 1.20 -11.40 -7.83
CA MET A 401 2.13 -12.49 -7.53
C MET A 401 1.53 -13.52 -6.58
N LEU A 402 0.75 -13.10 -5.59
CA LEU A 402 0.02 -14.00 -4.71
C LEU A 402 -0.92 -14.94 -5.49
N HIS A 403 -1.69 -14.39 -6.45
CA HIS A 403 -2.55 -15.18 -7.31
C HIS A 403 -1.75 -16.19 -8.15
N ALA A 404 -0.62 -15.77 -8.72
CA ALA A 404 0.24 -16.65 -9.50
C ALA A 404 0.82 -17.80 -8.65
N LEU A 405 1.29 -17.50 -7.42
CA LEU A 405 1.82 -18.51 -6.50
C LEU A 405 0.75 -19.53 -6.06
N VAL A 406 -0.49 -19.08 -5.85
CA VAL A 406 -1.62 -19.98 -5.53
C VAL A 406 -1.92 -20.91 -6.70
N HIS A 407 -1.99 -20.37 -7.92
CA HIS A 407 -2.22 -21.17 -9.11
C HIS A 407 -1.12 -22.20 -9.34
N ASP A 408 0.15 -21.82 -9.14
CA ASP A 408 1.28 -22.75 -9.26
C ASP A 408 1.21 -23.89 -8.24
N ALA A 409 0.87 -23.57 -6.99
CA ALA A 409 0.77 -24.56 -5.91
C ALA A 409 -0.31 -25.62 -6.23
N ILE A 410 -1.47 -25.20 -6.74
CA ILE A 410 -2.56 -26.10 -7.11
C ILE A 410 -2.16 -26.95 -8.33
N SER A 411 -1.56 -26.35 -9.35
CA SER A 411 -1.11 -27.09 -10.54
C SER A 411 -0.07 -28.17 -10.18
N GLN A 412 0.86 -27.85 -9.26
CA GLN A 412 1.85 -28.82 -8.75
C GLN A 412 1.19 -29.94 -7.95
N ALA A 413 0.22 -29.64 -7.09
CA ALA A 413 -0.52 -30.63 -6.32
C ALA A 413 -1.30 -31.60 -7.23
N SER A 414 -1.99 -31.07 -8.25
CA SER A 414 -2.73 -31.89 -9.24
C SER A 414 -1.80 -32.83 -10.01
N LYS A 415 -0.65 -32.35 -10.47
CA LYS A 415 0.34 -33.20 -11.15
C LYS A 415 0.87 -34.31 -10.24
N ARG A 416 1.16 -33.99 -8.97
CA ARG A 416 1.64 -34.98 -8.00
C ARG A 416 0.62 -36.09 -7.77
N ASN A 417 -0.66 -35.74 -7.63
CA ASN A 417 -1.74 -36.71 -7.45
C ASN A 417 -1.93 -37.60 -8.67
N SER A 418 -1.81 -37.05 -9.90
CA SER A 418 -1.89 -37.83 -11.12
C SER A 418 -0.73 -38.85 -11.27
N PHE A 419 0.48 -38.46 -10.90
CA PHE A 419 1.64 -39.37 -10.89
C PHE A 419 1.49 -40.49 -9.84
N SER A 420 0.97 -40.21 -8.65
CA SER A 420 0.71 -41.20 -7.60
C SER A 420 -0.33 -42.22 -8.07
N ALA A 421 -1.43 -41.78 -8.70
CA ALA A 421 -2.47 -42.65 -9.22
C ALA A 421 -1.98 -43.59 -10.35
N VAL A 422 -1.11 -43.09 -11.21
CA VAL A 422 -0.48 -43.89 -12.27
C VAL A 422 0.48 -44.93 -11.70
N GLY A 423 1.27 -44.56 -10.66
CA GLY A 423 2.19 -45.49 -9.97
C GLY A 423 1.43 -46.63 -9.25
N GLU A 424 0.33 -46.33 -8.56
CA GLU A 424 -0.52 -47.34 -7.93
C GLU A 424 -1.17 -48.28 -8.95
N ALA A 425 -1.68 -47.74 -10.07
CA ALA A 425 -2.26 -48.54 -11.14
C ALA A 425 -1.22 -49.46 -11.83
N ALA A 426 0.04 -49.04 -11.90
CA ALA A 426 1.14 -49.85 -12.43
C ALA A 426 1.53 -51.01 -11.48
N HIS A 427 1.50 -50.76 -10.14
CA HIS A 427 1.77 -51.78 -9.12
C HIS A 427 0.67 -52.87 -9.02
N VAL A 428 -0.59 -52.51 -9.27
CA VAL A 428 -1.72 -53.44 -9.27
C VAL A 428 -1.71 -54.34 -10.51
N ARG A 429 -1.02 -53.96 -11.59
CA ARG A 429 -0.93 -54.75 -12.85
C ARG A 429 0.29 -55.66 -12.95
N SER A 430 1.15 -55.78 -11.94
CA SER A 430 2.18 -56.83 -11.95
C SER A 430 1.53 -58.17 -11.69
N PRO A 431 1.53 -59.13 -12.64
CA PRO A 431 0.93 -60.46 -12.41
C PRO A 431 1.72 -61.17 -11.32
N GLY A 432 0.97 -61.67 -10.34
CA GLY A 432 1.52 -62.60 -9.35
C GLY A 432 2.27 -63.71 -10.04
N SER A 433 3.47 -63.98 -9.60
CA SER A 433 4.34 -65.10 -10.01
C SER A 433 3.52 -66.35 -10.17
N LEU A 434 3.56 -66.92 -11.41
CA LEU A 434 3.15 -68.29 -11.69
C LEU A 434 3.78 -69.21 -10.65
N GLY A 435 2.93 -69.86 -9.86
CA GLY A 435 3.32 -70.92 -8.95
C GLY A 435 4.04 -72.03 -9.71
N GLN A 436 5.19 -72.42 -9.29
CA GLN A 436 5.83 -73.66 -9.62
C GLN A 436 4.97 -74.81 -9.12
N ALA A 437 4.40 -75.53 -10.06
CA ALA A 437 3.96 -76.90 -9.84
C ALA A 437 5.04 -77.82 -10.39
N GLY A 438 5.63 -78.63 -9.55
CA GLY A 438 6.50 -79.74 -9.84
C GLY A 438 6.44 -80.74 -8.75
#